data_3cfc40afcee5a2a1f38b94082e9bbd2f
#
_entry.id   3cfc40afcee5a2a1f38b94082e9bbd2f
#
_cell.length_a   1.000
_cell.length_b   1.000
_cell.length_c   1.000
_cell.angle_alpha   90.00
_cell.angle_beta   90.00
_cell.angle_gamma   90.00
#
_symmetry.space_group_name_H-M   'P 1'
#
loop_
_entity.id
_entity.type
_entity.pdbx_description
1 polymer ?
#
loop_
_entity_poly.entity_id
_entity_poly.type
_entity_poly.pdbx_seq_one_letter_code
_entity_poly.pdbx_strand_id
1 'polypeptide(L)'
;IITEVSGVTRHSAILARAMGIPAVLSVKGVTDSVCDGEMLIADGFKGKVITDPSEAELKKYRKKNDEYQKEKESLSEYFGKPTVTKSGVLKKVYGNIAKAEDAQNVVQNGGEGIGLFRTEFLFMDRDHAPTEDEQFEAYSTVAKALDGKEVIIRTLDIGGDKAVEYLNIDKEENPFLGFRAIRYCLKNTELFKTQLRAILRAAQFGNIKIMLPLVTCVDEIKQAKALIAECISELESEGKRYRDVPVGIMVETPSAAIISDLLAEEAAFFSIGTNDLTGYTMAVDRGNANVSNLYDPTQPVSYTHL
;
A
#
# COMPACT_ATOMS: atom_id res chain seq x y z
N ILE A 1 6.78 -20.73 -7.51
CA ILE A 1 5.49 -20.68 -8.23
C ILE A 1 5.78 -20.38 -9.69
N ILE A 2 5.21 -21.15 -10.60
CA ILE A 2 5.32 -20.91 -12.04
C ILE A 2 3.90 -20.90 -12.59
N THR A 3 3.53 -19.90 -13.40
CA THR A 3 2.21 -19.82 -14.03
C THR A 3 2.31 -19.61 -15.52
N GLU A 4 1.36 -20.19 -16.28
CA GLU A 4 1.31 -20.07 -17.73
C GLU A 4 0.47 -18.88 -18.20
N VAL A 5 -0.62 -18.58 -17.51
CA VAL A 5 -1.61 -17.56 -17.91
C VAL A 5 -1.55 -16.32 -17.01
N SER A 6 -1.67 -15.13 -17.62
CA SER A 6 -1.51 -13.84 -16.95
C SER A 6 -2.68 -13.39 -16.06
N GLY A 7 -3.90 -13.92 -16.21
CA GLY A 7 -5.11 -13.45 -15.51
C GLY A 7 -5.17 -13.77 -13.99
N VAL A 8 -4.59 -14.89 -13.57
CA VAL A 8 -4.52 -15.33 -12.17
C VAL A 8 -3.28 -14.74 -11.46
N THR A 9 -2.47 -14.02 -12.20
CA THR A 9 -1.06 -13.74 -11.86
C THR A 9 -0.84 -12.59 -10.89
N ARG A 10 -1.70 -11.58 -10.84
CA ARG A 10 -1.50 -10.46 -9.89
C ARG A 10 -1.62 -10.95 -8.44
N HIS A 11 -2.65 -11.73 -8.13
CA HIS A 11 -2.86 -12.25 -6.77
C HIS A 11 -1.77 -13.25 -6.38
N SER A 12 -1.45 -14.19 -7.27
CA SER A 12 -0.36 -15.18 -7.06
C SER A 12 1.01 -14.55 -6.92
N ALA A 13 1.30 -13.47 -7.67
CA ALA A 13 2.55 -12.72 -7.56
C ALA A 13 2.68 -12.00 -6.22
N ILE A 14 1.60 -11.36 -5.76
CA ILE A 14 1.55 -10.67 -4.47
C ILE A 14 1.74 -11.69 -3.34
N LEU A 15 1.05 -12.83 -3.42
CA LEU A 15 1.14 -13.89 -2.42
C LEU A 15 2.55 -14.51 -2.38
N ALA A 16 3.12 -14.85 -3.55
CA ALA A 16 4.47 -15.37 -3.65
C ALA A 16 5.51 -14.40 -3.06
N ARG A 17 5.36 -13.12 -3.35
CA ARG A 17 6.23 -12.06 -2.82
C ARG A 17 6.09 -11.92 -1.30
N ALA A 18 4.87 -11.94 -0.78
CA ALA A 18 4.60 -11.89 0.66
C ALA A 18 5.18 -13.10 1.41
N MET A 19 5.17 -14.28 0.77
CA MET A 19 5.73 -15.52 1.32
C MET A 19 7.23 -15.69 1.06
N GLY A 20 7.86 -14.77 0.32
CA GLY A 20 9.28 -14.89 -0.06
C GLY A 20 9.58 -16.07 -1.00
N ILE A 21 8.58 -16.54 -1.75
CA ILE A 21 8.70 -17.69 -2.65
C ILE A 21 9.08 -17.21 -4.07
N PRO A 22 10.10 -17.79 -4.72
CA PRO A 22 10.42 -17.48 -6.11
C PRO A 22 9.21 -17.70 -7.03
N ALA A 23 8.90 -16.72 -7.87
CA ALA A 23 7.80 -16.83 -8.83
C ALA A 23 8.25 -16.38 -10.23
N VAL A 24 7.82 -17.14 -11.25
CA VAL A 24 7.97 -16.79 -12.66
C VAL A 24 6.60 -16.92 -13.31
N LEU A 25 6.11 -15.82 -13.88
CA LEU A 25 4.73 -15.71 -14.33
C LEU A 25 4.68 -15.65 -15.86
N SER A 26 3.55 -16.10 -16.44
CA SER A 26 3.29 -16.05 -17.89
C SER A 26 4.30 -16.82 -18.72
N VAL A 27 4.69 -18.01 -18.26
CA VAL A 27 5.61 -18.92 -18.96
C VAL A 27 4.80 -19.80 -19.91
N LYS A 28 4.68 -19.39 -21.18
CA LYS A 28 3.89 -20.12 -22.18
C LYS A 28 4.38 -21.55 -22.36
N GLY A 29 3.46 -22.53 -22.38
CA GLY A 29 3.71 -23.94 -22.62
C GLY A 29 4.41 -24.65 -21.46
N VAL A 30 4.52 -24.05 -20.29
CA VAL A 30 5.20 -24.67 -19.15
C VAL A 30 4.44 -25.90 -18.64
N THR A 31 3.11 -25.87 -18.65
CA THR A 31 2.27 -26.99 -18.21
C THR A 31 2.41 -28.22 -19.09
N ASP A 32 2.68 -28.04 -20.38
CA ASP A 32 2.91 -29.14 -21.33
C ASP A 32 4.37 -29.65 -21.34
N SER A 33 5.27 -28.89 -20.72
CA SER A 33 6.72 -29.13 -20.72
C SER A 33 7.25 -29.73 -19.43
N VAL A 34 6.42 -29.96 -18.43
CA VAL A 34 6.82 -30.48 -17.11
C VAL A 34 5.85 -31.56 -16.63
N CYS A 35 6.38 -32.57 -15.96
CA CYS A 35 5.60 -33.62 -15.30
C CYS A 35 5.77 -33.57 -13.80
N ASP A 36 4.82 -34.20 -13.09
CA ASP A 36 4.88 -34.29 -11.63
C ASP A 36 6.15 -35.05 -11.18
N GLY A 37 6.87 -34.45 -10.24
CA GLY A 37 8.10 -34.99 -9.68
C GLY A 37 9.37 -34.59 -10.42
N GLU A 38 9.28 -33.88 -11.54
CA GLU A 38 10.46 -33.38 -12.25
C GLU A 38 11.15 -32.24 -11.47
N MET A 39 12.48 -32.24 -11.55
CA MET A 39 13.32 -31.20 -11.01
C MET A 39 13.37 -30.00 -11.96
N LEU A 40 13.06 -28.79 -11.42
CA LEU A 40 13.17 -27.57 -12.20
C LEU A 40 13.82 -26.45 -11.40
N ILE A 41 14.34 -25.46 -12.12
CA ILE A 41 14.88 -24.23 -11.54
C ILE A 41 13.98 -23.08 -11.92
N ALA A 42 13.49 -22.34 -10.90
CA ALA A 42 12.75 -21.10 -11.08
C ALA A 42 13.59 -19.90 -10.60
N ASP A 43 14.13 -19.10 -11.51
CA ASP A 43 14.85 -17.87 -11.21
C ASP A 43 13.90 -16.67 -11.30
N GLY A 44 13.28 -16.31 -10.19
CA GLY A 44 12.34 -15.18 -10.10
C GLY A 44 12.98 -13.82 -10.37
N PHE A 45 14.31 -13.68 -10.23
CA PHE A 45 15.01 -12.44 -10.55
C PHE A 45 15.18 -12.23 -12.04
N LYS A 46 15.43 -13.33 -12.79
CA LYS A 46 15.65 -13.29 -14.24
C LYS A 46 14.41 -13.66 -15.05
N GLY A 47 13.32 -14.03 -14.39
CA GLY A 47 12.11 -14.52 -15.05
C GLY A 47 12.38 -15.79 -15.88
N LYS A 48 13.26 -16.68 -15.40
CA LYS A 48 13.69 -17.86 -16.16
C LYS A 48 13.27 -19.15 -15.46
N VAL A 49 12.72 -20.08 -16.23
CA VAL A 49 12.46 -21.46 -15.83
C VAL A 49 13.38 -22.37 -16.63
N ILE A 50 14.00 -23.36 -15.98
CA ILE A 50 14.79 -24.40 -16.62
C ILE A 50 14.17 -25.75 -16.23
N THR A 51 13.67 -26.48 -17.21
CA THR A 51 13.20 -27.84 -17.07
C THR A 51 14.36 -28.80 -17.35
N ASP A 52 14.38 -29.95 -16.70
CA ASP A 52 15.46 -30.95 -16.80
C ASP A 52 16.88 -30.33 -16.67
N PRO A 53 17.17 -29.62 -15.54
CA PRO A 53 18.45 -28.95 -15.38
C PRO A 53 19.59 -29.94 -15.22
N SER A 54 20.69 -29.68 -15.94
CA SER A 54 21.94 -30.42 -15.79
C SER A 54 22.54 -30.29 -14.39
N GLU A 55 23.35 -31.23 -13.95
CA GLU A 55 24.08 -31.18 -12.68
C GLU A 55 24.91 -29.89 -12.53
N ALA A 56 25.48 -29.38 -13.60
CA ALA A 56 26.24 -28.14 -13.62
C ALA A 56 25.33 -26.91 -13.33
N GLU A 57 24.12 -26.91 -13.91
CA GLU A 57 23.13 -25.85 -13.68
C GLU A 57 22.59 -25.93 -12.26
N LEU A 58 22.26 -27.11 -11.75
CA LEU A 58 21.84 -27.31 -10.37
C LEU A 58 22.88 -26.76 -9.37
N LYS A 59 24.17 -27.14 -9.58
CA LYS A 59 25.28 -26.65 -8.74
C LYS A 59 25.40 -25.12 -8.79
N LYS A 60 25.28 -24.54 -9.98
CA LYS A 60 25.35 -23.09 -10.19
C LYS A 60 24.21 -22.37 -9.46
N TYR A 61 22.99 -22.85 -9.58
CA TYR A 61 21.83 -22.19 -8.97
C TYR A 61 21.73 -22.44 -7.46
N ARG A 62 22.20 -23.60 -6.95
CA ARG A 62 22.37 -23.81 -5.51
C ARG A 62 23.34 -22.78 -4.92
N LYS A 63 24.52 -22.60 -5.54
CA LYS A 63 25.50 -21.60 -5.11
C LYS A 63 24.90 -20.18 -5.11
N LYS A 64 24.15 -19.82 -6.15
CA LYS A 64 23.46 -18.53 -6.25
C LYS A 64 22.42 -18.34 -5.16
N ASN A 65 21.68 -19.38 -4.81
CA ASN A 65 20.73 -19.34 -3.70
C ASN A 65 21.43 -19.19 -2.34
N ASP A 66 22.54 -19.89 -2.11
CA ASP A 66 23.32 -19.77 -0.88
C ASP A 66 23.92 -18.36 -0.72
N GLU A 67 24.41 -17.78 -1.81
CA GLU A 67 24.89 -16.38 -1.84
C GLU A 67 23.75 -15.40 -1.49
N TYR A 68 22.56 -15.59 -2.07
CA TYR A 68 21.39 -14.79 -1.77
C TYR A 68 20.94 -14.91 -0.30
N GLN A 69 20.93 -16.13 0.25
CA GLN A 69 20.58 -16.33 1.66
C GLN A 69 21.58 -15.66 2.59
N LYS A 70 22.88 -15.75 2.31
CA LYS A 70 23.94 -15.05 3.07
C LYS A 70 23.79 -13.54 3.00
N GLU A 71 23.48 -13.00 1.82
CA GLU A 71 23.23 -11.57 1.66
C GLU A 71 22.00 -11.14 2.49
N LYS A 72 20.92 -11.92 2.42
CA LYS A 72 19.70 -11.67 3.23
C LYS A 72 19.98 -11.73 4.73
N GLU A 73 20.76 -12.70 5.19
CA GLU A 73 21.19 -12.81 6.59
C GLU A 73 22.03 -11.61 7.02
N SER A 74 22.95 -11.14 6.16
CA SER A 74 23.77 -9.98 6.46
C SER A 74 22.97 -8.69 6.64
N LEU A 75 21.79 -8.57 6.03
CA LEU A 75 20.92 -7.42 6.22
C LEU A 75 20.39 -7.32 7.65
N SER A 76 20.32 -8.43 8.39
CA SER A 76 19.91 -8.41 9.81
C SER A 76 20.86 -7.59 10.69
N GLU A 77 22.11 -7.41 10.28
CA GLU A 77 23.09 -6.56 10.98
C GLU A 77 22.69 -5.07 11.01
N TYR A 78 21.80 -4.66 10.12
CA TYR A 78 21.29 -3.29 10.05
C TYR A 78 20.05 -3.05 10.94
N PHE A 79 19.45 -4.11 11.48
CA PHE A 79 18.27 -3.98 12.33
C PHE A 79 18.59 -3.18 13.59
N GLY A 80 17.72 -2.20 13.90
CA GLY A 80 17.91 -1.31 15.04
C GLY A 80 19.00 -0.23 14.87
N LYS A 81 19.73 -0.23 13.74
CA LYS A 81 20.64 0.87 13.43
C LYS A 81 19.88 2.04 12.82
N PRO A 82 20.22 3.29 13.18
CA PRO A 82 19.60 4.45 12.56
C PRO A 82 19.96 4.51 11.08
N THR A 83 18.95 4.79 10.24
CA THR A 83 19.15 4.97 8.80
C THR A 83 19.62 6.38 8.52
N VAL A 84 20.92 6.52 8.18
CA VAL A 84 21.58 7.82 7.99
C VAL A 84 22.11 7.89 6.56
N THR A 85 21.88 9.01 5.87
CA THR A 85 22.45 9.28 4.55
C THR A 85 23.97 9.49 4.64
N LYS A 86 24.68 9.43 3.52
CA LYS A 86 26.11 9.76 3.45
C LYS A 86 26.45 11.16 3.96
N SER A 87 25.49 12.10 3.89
CA SER A 87 25.62 13.47 4.42
C SER A 87 25.26 13.61 5.90
N GLY A 88 24.97 12.50 6.61
CA GLY A 88 24.65 12.51 8.04
C GLY A 88 23.18 12.80 8.37
N VAL A 89 22.28 12.88 7.39
CA VAL A 89 20.85 13.15 7.63
C VAL A 89 20.14 11.86 8.01
N LEU A 90 19.48 11.85 9.17
CA LEU A 90 18.63 10.75 9.62
C LEU A 90 17.36 10.67 8.76
N LYS A 91 17.06 9.51 8.23
CA LYS A 91 15.81 9.20 7.53
C LYS A 91 15.21 7.93 8.11
N LYS A 92 13.94 7.97 8.47
CA LYS A 92 13.23 6.81 8.98
C LYS A 92 12.75 5.91 7.85
N VAL A 93 12.80 4.60 8.08
CA VAL A 93 12.31 3.58 7.14
C VAL A 93 11.02 2.98 7.70
N TYR A 94 9.93 3.21 6.99
CA TYR A 94 8.60 2.75 7.38
C TYR A 94 8.11 1.60 6.51
N GLY A 95 7.30 0.72 7.13
CA GLY A 95 6.62 -0.35 6.44
C GLY A 95 5.37 0.13 5.67
N ASN A 96 5.01 -0.62 4.64
CA ASN A 96 3.75 -0.50 3.92
C ASN A 96 2.98 -1.80 4.14
N ILE A 97 1.81 -1.74 4.77
CA ILE A 97 1.01 -2.90 5.16
C ILE A 97 -0.37 -2.90 4.53
N ALA A 98 -0.92 -4.09 4.35
CA ALA A 98 -2.26 -4.33 3.84
C ALA A 98 -3.19 -4.90 4.92
N LYS A 99 -2.64 -5.67 5.86
CA LYS A 99 -3.36 -6.34 6.94
C LYS A 99 -2.71 -6.02 8.29
N ALA A 100 -3.48 -6.14 9.37
CA ALA A 100 -2.98 -5.87 10.71
C ALA A 100 -1.82 -6.79 11.11
N GLU A 101 -1.86 -8.05 10.66
CA GLU A 101 -0.81 -9.06 10.93
C GLU A 101 0.54 -8.69 10.33
N ASP A 102 0.56 -7.90 9.24
CA ASP A 102 1.80 -7.44 8.59
C ASP A 102 2.65 -6.56 9.51
N ALA A 103 2.03 -5.92 10.52
CA ALA A 103 2.72 -5.04 11.46
C ALA A 103 3.86 -5.74 12.21
N GLN A 104 3.66 -7.00 12.60
CA GLN A 104 4.69 -7.80 13.25
C GLN A 104 5.91 -8.03 12.35
N ASN A 105 5.68 -8.27 11.05
CA ASN A 105 6.75 -8.43 10.08
C ASN A 105 7.57 -7.15 9.93
N VAL A 106 6.91 -5.97 9.95
CA VAL A 106 7.61 -4.68 9.90
C VAL A 106 8.51 -4.50 11.11
N VAL A 107 8.01 -4.79 12.32
CA VAL A 107 8.79 -4.70 13.56
C VAL A 107 9.96 -5.67 13.54
N GLN A 108 9.75 -6.93 13.17
CA GLN A 108 10.79 -7.97 13.09
C GLN A 108 11.90 -7.64 12.09
N ASN A 109 11.57 -6.92 11.02
CA ASN A 109 12.54 -6.47 10.02
C ASN A 109 13.15 -5.08 10.34
N GLY A 110 12.99 -4.59 11.56
CA GLY A 110 13.62 -3.34 12.01
C GLY A 110 12.94 -2.07 11.51
N GLY A 111 11.70 -2.15 11.05
CA GLY A 111 10.94 -0.97 10.61
C GLY A 111 10.69 0.02 11.74
N GLU A 112 10.78 1.30 11.43
CA GLU A 112 10.70 2.40 12.39
C GLU A 112 9.27 2.98 12.53
N GLY A 113 8.29 2.41 11.80
CA GLY A 113 6.89 2.79 11.79
C GLY A 113 6.15 2.19 10.60
N ILE A 114 4.88 2.55 10.45
CA ILE A 114 4.06 2.25 9.29
C ILE A 114 3.82 3.55 8.52
N GLY A 115 4.40 3.67 7.35
CA GLY A 115 4.22 4.84 6.47
C GLY A 115 2.93 4.77 5.65
N LEU A 116 2.38 3.57 5.48
CA LEU A 116 1.11 3.37 4.78
C LEU A 116 0.42 2.10 5.26
N PHE A 117 -0.71 2.25 5.95
CA PHE A 117 -1.67 1.16 6.13
C PHE A 117 -2.78 1.32 5.10
N ARG A 118 -2.83 0.40 4.15
CA ARG A 118 -3.80 0.37 3.06
C ARG A 118 -5.11 -0.25 3.54
N THR A 119 -6.05 0.57 3.92
CA THR A 119 -7.30 0.13 4.55
C THR A 119 -8.29 -0.50 3.59
N GLU A 120 -8.14 -0.33 2.28
CA GLU A 120 -9.00 -0.94 1.26
C GLU A 120 -9.10 -2.46 1.40
N PHE A 121 -8.05 -3.13 1.89
CA PHE A 121 -8.06 -4.58 2.13
C PHE A 121 -9.03 -5.02 3.25
N LEU A 122 -9.42 -4.11 4.14
CA LEU A 122 -10.46 -4.37 5.13
C LEU A 122 -11.87 -4.40 4.51
N PHE A 123 -12.03 -3.77 3.35
CA PHE A 123 -13.29 -3.67 2.63
C PHE A 123 -13.42 -4.71 1.50
N MET A 124 -12.32 -5.31 1.07
CA MET A 124 -12.31 -6.32 0.02
C MET A 124 -12.66 -7.70 0.58
N ASP A 125 -13.06 -8.63 -0.31
CA ASP A 125 -13.38 -10.02 0.03
C ASP A 125 -14.49 -10.18 1.09
N ARG A 126 -15.48 -9.26 1.08
CA ARG A 126 -16.63 -9.21 1.99
C ARG A 126 -17.90 -8.90 1.22
N ASP A 127 -19.04 -9.15 1.85
CA ASP A 127 -20.39 -8.85 1.34
C ASP A 127 -21.00 -7.58 1.97
N HIS A 128 -20.33 -6.97 2.94
CA HIS A 128 -20.74 -5.74 3.62
C HIS A 128 -19.52 -4.89 4.06
N ALA A 129 -19.76 -3.61 4.30
CA ALA A 129 -18.72 -2.71 4.81
C ALA A 129 -18.30 -3.11 6.24
N PRO A 130 -17.00 -3.03 6.57
CA PRO A 130 -16.54 -3.31 7.93
C PRO A 130 -17.14 -2.32 8.92
N THR A 131 -17.61 -2.84 10.04
CA THR A 131 -18.17 -2.03 11.14
C THR A 131 -17.10 -1.16 11.79
N GLU A 132 -17.53 -0.17 12.61
CA GLU A 132 -16.61 0.66 13.42
C GLU A 132 -15.72 -0.21 14.31
N ASP A 133 -16.27 -1.26 14.93
CA ASP A 133 -15.52 -2.11 15.86
C ASP A 133 -14.51 -3.03 15.14
N GLU A 134 -14.86 -3.60 13.99
CA GLU A 134 -13.91 -4.38 13.18
C GLU A 134 -12.72 -3.53 12.72
N GLN A 135 -12.98 -2.31 12.26
CA GLN A 135 -11.93 -1.37 11.87
C GLN A 135 -11.09 -0.94 13.07
N PHE A 136 -11.75 -0.62 14.20
CA PHE A 136 -11.08 -0.28 15.46
C PHE A 136 -10.15 -1.40 15.92
N GLU A 137 -10.56 -2.66 15.86
CA GLU A 137 -9.73 -3.81 16.24
C GLU A 137 -8.49 -3.89 15.34
N ALA A 138 -8.65 -3.78 14.03
CA ALA A 138 -7.53 -3.81 13.09
C ALA A 138 -6.53 -2.67 13.36
N TYR A 139 -7.01 -1.43 13.50
CA TYR A 139 -6.14 -0.27 13.71
C TYR A 139 -5.47 -0.29 15.08
N SER A 140 -6.19 -0.68 16.13
CA SER A 140 -5.63 -0.79 17.49
C SER A 140 -4.60 -1.90 17.61
N THR A 141 -4.77 -3.01 16.88
CA THR A 141 -3.79 -4.10 16.80
C THR A 141 -2.47 -3.60 16.21
N VAL A 142 -2.52 -2.87 15.10
CA VAL A 142 -1.33 -2.27 14.49
C VAL A 142 -0.68 -1.25 15.43
N ALA A 143 -1.46 -0.35 16.02
CA ALA A 143 -0.95 0.67 16.94
C ALA A 143 -0.20 0.07 18.14
N LYS A 144 -0.76 -0.98 18.74
CA LYS A 144 -0.13 -1.72 19.86
C LYS A 144 1.15 -2.45 19.43
N ALA A 145 1.14 -3.10 18.25
CA ALA A 145 2.31 -3.80 17.73
C ALA A 145 3.50 -2.87 17.47
N LEU A 146 3.25 -1.61 17.12
CA LEU A 146 4.27 -0.60 16.84
C LEU A 146 4.83 0.10 18.09
N ASP A 147 4.24 -0.11 19.27
CA ASP A 147 4.74 0.38 20.57
C ASP A 147 5.17 1.87 20.53
N GLY A 148 4.23 2.75 20.19
CA GLY A 148 4.45 4.20 20.11
C GLY A 148 5.15 4.72 18.85
N LYS A 149 5.66 3.85 17.99
CA LYS A 149 6.15 4.23 16.66
C LYS A 149 4.97 4.72 15.80
N GLU A 150 5.27 5.57 14.82
CA GLU A 150 4.27 6.19 13.96
C GLU A 150 3.53 5.18 13.09
N VAL A 151 2.20 5.34 13.00
CA VAL A 151 1.31 4.56 12.13
C VAL A 151 0.47 5.52 11.30
N ILE A 152 0.69 5.55 9.99
CA ILE A 152 -0.10 6.37 9.07
C ILE A 152 -1.17 5.48 8.44
N ILE A 153 -2.45 5.78 8.77
CA ILE A 153 -3.61 5.08 8.23
C ILE A 153 -4.18 5.89 7.08
N ARG A 154 -4.12 5.31 5.88
CA ARG A 154 -4.77 5.89 4.71
C ARG A 154 -6.25 5.59 4.75
N THR A 155 -7.10 6.62 4.64
CA THR A 155 -8.54 6.43 4.50
C THR A 155 -8.86 5.69 3.20
N LEU A 156 -10.08 5.20 3.08
CA LEU A 156 -10.51 4.32 2.01
C LEU A 156 -10.12 4.83 0.62
N ASP A 157 -9.38 3.99 -0.12
CA ASP A 157 -8.99 4.21 -1.51
C ASP A 157 -9.56 3.08 -2.38
N ILE A 158 -10.87 3.09 -2.56
CA ILE A 158 -11.63 2.17 -3.42
C ILE A 158 -12.19 2.95 -4.61
N GLY A 159 -12.42 2.23 -5.70
CA GLY A 159 -12.76 2.75 -7.02
C GLY A 159 -11.61 2.51 -8.01
N GLY A 160 -11.77 2.92 -9.25
CA GLY A 160 -10.80 2.61 -10.28
C GLY A 160 -10.79 1.12 -10.63
N ASP A 161 -9.70 0.43 -10.33
CA ASP A 161 -9.52 -1.00 -10.59
C ASP A 161 -9.94 -1.92 -9.41
N LYS A 162 -10.36 -1.32 -8.29
CA LYS A 162 -10.75 -2.03 -7.06
C LYS A 162 -12.27 -2.04 -6.93
N ALA A 163 -12.93 -2.97 -7.61
CA ALA A 163 -14.37 -3.15 -7.49
C ALA A 163 -14.73 -3.85 -6.17
N VAL A 164 -15.69 -3.28 -5.44
CA VAL A 164 -16.31 -3.87 -4.25
C VAL A 164 -17.81 -3.80 -4.45
N GLU A 165 -18.45 -4.94 -4.72
CA GLU A 165 -19.83 -5.02 -5.20
C GLU A 165 -20.84 -4.32 -4.27
N TYR A 166 -20.74 -4.53 -2.95
CA TYR A 166 -21.68 -3.96 -1.98
C TYR A 166 -21.59 -2.43 -1.82
N LEU A 167 -20.51 -1.79 -2.32
CA LEU A 167 -20.40 -0.33 -2.30
C LEU A 167 -21.17 0.35 -3.42
N ASN A 168 -21.73 -0.43 -4.36
CA ASN A 168 -22.56 0.04 -5.46
C ASN A 168 -21.93 1.23 -6.23
N ILE A 169 -20.64 1.13 -6.51
CA ILE A 169 -19.94 2.11 -7.34
C ILE A 169 -20.25 1.77 -8.79
N ASP A 170 -20.89 2.69 -9.49
CA ASP A 170 -21.23 2.53 -10.89
C ASP A 170 -19.98 2.31 -11.75
N LYS A 171 -20.14 1.55 -12.84
CA LYS A 171 -19.06 1.38 -13.80
C LYS A 171 -18.85 2.68 -14.58
N GLU A 172 -17.66 3.23 -14.49
CA GLU A 172 -17.28 4.47 -15.16
C GLU A 172 -16.43 4.19 -16.40
N GLU A 173 -16.45 5.09 -17.37
CA GLU A 173 -15.58 5.00 -18.56
C GLU A 173 -14.10 5.20 -18.22
N ASN A 174 -13.81 6.08 -17.27
CA ASN A 174 -12.46 6.41 -16.81
C ASN A 174 -12.36 6.29 -15.29
N PRO A 175 -12.37 5.08 -14.74
CA PRO A 175 -12.47 4.86 -13.29
C PRO A 175 -11.34 5.50 -12.47
N PHE A 176 -10.13 5.62 -13.03
CA PHE A 176 -9.01 6.28 -12.35
C PHE A 176 -9.20 7.79 -12.21
N LEU A 177 -9.96 8.43 -13.11
CA LEU A 177 -10.31 9.84 -13.05
C LEU A 177 -11.67 10.09 -12.38
N GLY A 178 -12.33 9.04 -11.94
CA GLY A 178 -13.72 9.05 -11.54
C GLY A 178 -13.97 9.15 -10.03
N PHE A 179 -15.04 8.49 -9.60
CA PHE A 179 -15.60 8.53 -8.27
C PHE A 179 -14.91 7.52 -7.34
N ARG A 180 -13.75 7.90 -6.82
CA ARG A 180 -12.91 7.05 -5.95
C ARG A 180 -12.32 7.84 -4.78
N ALA A 181 -11.77 7.11 -3.83
CA ALA A 181 -10.98 7.63 -2.71
C ALA A 181 -11.69 8.74 -1.94
N ILE A 182 -11.05 9.89 -1.70
CA ILE A 182 -11.64 11.01 -0.95
C ILE A 182 -12.97 11.50 -1.55
N ARG A 183 -13.11 11.48 -2.88
CA ARG A 183 -14.35 11.87 -3.56
C ARG A 183 -15.52 10.97 -3.16
N TYR A 184 -15.28 9.66 -3.12
CA TYR A 184 -16.26 8.68 -2.66
C TYR A 184 -16.57 8.87 -1.17
N CYS A 185 -15.56 9.05 -0.35
CA CYS A 185 -15.70 9.23 1.10
C CYS A 185 -16.52 10.47 1.47
N LEU A 186 -16.26 11.61 0.84
CA LEU A 186 -16.98 12.86 1.10
C LEU A 186 -18.45 12.83 0.61
N LYS A 187 -18.78 11.96 -0.33
CA LYS A 187 -20.16 11.76 -0.77
C LYS A 187 -20.91 10.72 0.08
N ASN A 188 -20.19 9.74 0.63
CA ASN A 188 -20.71 8.67 1.48
C ASN A 188 -20.27 8.89 2.95
N THR A 189 -20.75 9.98 3.53
CA THR A 189 -20.26 10.49 4.82
C THR A 189 -20.45 9.51 5.96
N GLU A 190 -21.52 8.72 6.01
CA GLU A 190 -21.75 7.73 7.07
C GLU A 190 -20.68 6.61 7.08
N LEU A 191 -20.36 6.10 5.89
CA LEU A 191 -19.28 5.12 5.74
C LEU A 191 -17.94 5.73 6.12
N PHE A 192 -17.69 6.97 5.72
CA PHE A 192 -16.46 7.67 6.03
C PHE A 192 -16.33 7.97 7.54
N LYS A 193 -17.41 8.45 8.17
CA LYS A 193 -17.47 8.67 9.62
C LYS A 193 -17.22 7.38 10.42
N THR A 194 -17.77 6.24 9.97
CA THR A 194 -17.49 4.94 10.57
C THR A 194 -15.98 4.65 10.61
N GLN A 195 -15.27 4.90 9.50
CA GLN A 195 -13.81 4.75 9.45
C GLN A 195 -13.09 5.76 10.34
N LEU A 196 -13.44 7.04 10.26
CA LEU A 196 -12.81 8.10 11.05
C LEU A 196 -12.95 7.85 12.56
N ARG A 197 -14.15 7.47 13.02
CA ARG A 197 -14.42 7.12 14.42
C ARG A 197 -13.55 5.95 14.87
N ALA A 198 -13.44 4.90 14.06
CA ALA A 198 -12.58 3.75 14.36
C ALA A 198 -11.11 4.17 14.51
N ILE A 199 -10.60 5.04 13.65
CA ILE A 199 -9.22 5.55 13.71
C ILE A 199 -9.01 6.40 14.98
N LEU A 200 -9.92 7.32 15.27
CA LEU A 200 -9.86 8.18 16.47
C LEU A 200 -9.86 7.35 17.76
N ARG A 201 -10.69 6.32 17.84
CA ARG A 201 -10.72 5.37 18.96
C ARG A 201 -9.42 4.58 19.07
N ALA A 202 -8.87 4.11 17.95
CA ALA A 202 -7.62 3.35 17.94
C ALA A 202 -6.39 4.20 18.32
N ALA A 203 -6.44 5.51 18.12
CA ALA A 203 -5.35 6.43 18.42
C ALA A 203 -4.95 6.50 19.90
N GLN A 204 -5.80 6.00 20.82
CA GLN A 204 -5.45 5.85 22.23
C GLN A 204 -4.28 4.86 22.46
N PHE A 205 -4.08 3.93 21.53
CA PHE A 205 -3.13 2.83 21.70
C PHE A 205 -1.77 3.07 21.02
N GLY A 206 -1.61 4.20 20.32
CA GLY A 206 -0.35 4.51 19.65
C GLY A 206 -0.32 5.86 18.95
N ASN A 207 0.75 6.10 18.21
CA ASN A 207 0.97 7.34 17.46
C ASN A 207 0.37 7.22 16.05
N ILE A 208 -0.96 7.36 15.96
CA ILE A 208 -1.70 7.25 14.70
C ILE A 208 -1.81 8.62 14.03
N LYS A 209 -1.75 8.62 12.69
CA LYS A 209 -2.06 9.75 11.81
C LYS A 209 -3.03 9.31 10.73
N ILE A 210 -3.89 10.22 10.28
CA ILE A 210 -4.78 10.02 9.13
C ILE A 210 -4.11 10.54 7.87
N MET A 211 -4.21 9.81 6.77
CA MET A 211 -3.77 10.24 5.46
C MET A 211 -4.92 10.15 4.45
N LEU A 212 -5.27 11.27 3.83
CA LEU A 212 -6.32 11.36 2.82
C LEU A 212 -5.73 11.08 1.42
N PRO A 213 -6.21 10.06 0.69
CA PRO A 213 -5.77 9.78 -0.67
C PRO A 213 -6.45 10.66 -1.71
N LEU A 214 -5.84 10.82 -2.87
CA LEU A 214 -6.39 11.43 -4.09
C LEU A 214 -6.90 12.86 -3.90
N VAL A 215 -6.31 13.63 -3.01
CA VAL A 215 -6.67 15.03 -2.78
C VAL A 215 -6.30 15.88 -4.00
N THR A 216 -7.21 16.78 -4.40
CA THR A 216 -7.04 17.67 -5.55
C THR A 216 -7.18 19.16 -5.21
N CYS A 217 -7.80 19.49 -4.08
CA CYS A 217 -8.00 20.86 -3.64
C CYS A 217 -8.07 20.98 -2.11
N VAL A 218 -7.96 22.23 -1.61
CA VAL A 218 -7.97 22.54 -0.17
C VAL A 218 -9.32 22.19 0.47
N ASP A 219 -10.41 22.37 -0.25
CA ASP A 219 -11.76 22.14 0.28
C ASP A 219 -12.03 20.69 0.66
N GLU A 220 -11.41 19.73 -0.02
CA GLU A 220 -11.51 18.30 0.35
C GLU A 220 -10.90 18.03 1.72
N ILE A 221 -9.80 18.69 2.07
CA ILE A 221 -9.17 18.58 3.40
C ILE A 221 -10.07 19.21 4.46
N LYS A 222 -10.60 20.40 4.18
CA LYS A 222 -11.50 21.11 5.10
C LYS A 222 -12.77 20.32 5.39
N GLN A 223 -13.38 19.73 4.37
CA GLN A 223 -14.56 18.88 4.54
C GLN A 223 -14.25 17.63 5.38
N ALA A 224 -13.10 16.96 5.11
CA ALA A 224 -12.69 15.80 5.90
C ALA A 224 -12.45 16.18 7.38
N LYS A 225 -11.79 17.32 7.65
CA LYS A 225 -11.60 17.83 9.01
C LYS A 225 -12.91 18.17 9.72
N ALA A 226 -13.89 18.73 9.02
CA ALA A 226 -15.21 18.97 9.56
C ALA A 226 -15.89 17.67 10.00
N LEU A 227 -15.84 16.63 9.18
CA LEU A 227 -16.36 15.31 9.54
C LEU A 227 -15.60 14.67 10.72
N ILE A 228 -14.29 14.89 10.84
CA ILE A 228 -13.51 14.44 12.00
C ILE A 228 -14.01 15.16 13.27
N ALA A 229 -14.25 16.46 13.22
CA ALA A 229 -14.78 17.22 14.36
C ALA A 229 -16.17 16.74 14.77
N GLU A 230 -17.05 16.42 13.81
CA GLU A 230 -18.35 15.79 14.09
C GLU A 230 -18.17 14.42 14.77
N CYS A 231 -17.28 13.56 14.26
CA CYS A 231 -16.98 12.27 14.87
C CYS A 231 -16.47 12.40 16.30
N ILE A 232 -15.63 13.39 16.59
CA ILE A 232 -15.15 13.68 17.94
C ILE A 232 -16.34 14.03 18.84
N SER A 233 -17.21 14.95 18.43
CA SER A 233 -18.40 15.35 19.20
C SER A 233 -19.35 14.18 19.46
N GLU A 234 -19.52 13.29 18.49
CA GLU A 234 -20.32 12.06 18.65
C GLU A 234 -19.69 11.10 19.67
N LEU A 235 -18.38 10.83 19.54
CA LEU A 235 -17.67 9.96 20.49
C LEU A 235 -17.72 10.50 21.92
N GLU A 236 -17.62 11.83 22.11
CA GLU A 236 -17.78 12.49 23.41
C GLU A 236 -19.19 12.29 23.98
N SER A 237 -20.21 12.49 23.16
CA SER A 237 -21.61 12.31 23.58
C SER A 237 -21.93 10.88 23.97
N GLU A 238 -21.27 9.91 23.34
CA GLU A 238 -21.39 8.46 23.62
C GLU A 238 -20.51 8.00 24.79
N GLY A 239 -19.66 8.87 25.34
CA GLY A 239 -18.69 8.51 26.38
C GLY A 239 -17.60 7.54 25.91
N LYS A 240 -17.38 7.44 24.61
CA LYS A 240 -16.32 6.61 24.01
C LYS A 240 -14.99 7.34 24.08
N ARG A 241 -13.94 6.61 24.46
CA ARG A 241 -12.59 7.18 24.49
C ARG A 241 -12.04 7.32 23.07
N TYR A 242 -11.38 8.42 22.83
CA TYR A 242 -10.70 8.73 21.56
C TYR A 242 -9.44 9.56 21.83
N ARG A 243 -8.66 9.78 20.80
CA ARG A 243 -7.55 10.75 20.76
C ARG A 243 -7.58 11.45 19.41
N ASP A 244 -7.43 12.76 19.41
CA ASP A 244 -7.27 13.56 18.20
C ASP A 244 -5.94 13.21 17.51
N VAL A 245 -5.94 13.27 16.17
CA VAL A 245 -4.84 12.81 15.34
C VAL A 245 -4.49 13.80 14.22
N PRO A 246 -3.20 13.94 13.87
CA PRO A 246 -2.79 14.74 12.73
C PRO A 246 -3.39 14.20 11.43
N VAL A 247 -3.88 15.11 10.58
CA VAL A 247 -4.41 14.79 9.25
C VAL A 247 -3.44 15.28 8.19
N GLY A 248 -2.95 14.36 7.38
CA GLY A 248 -2.13 14.64 6.22
C GLY A 248 -2.76 14.14 4.93
N ILE A 249 -2.08 14.33 3.82
CA ILE A 249 -2.55 13.94 2.50
C ILE A 249 -1.51 13.12 1.75
N MET A 250 -1.99 12.35 0.77
CA MET A 250 -1.15 11.76 -0.25
C MET A 250 -1.12 12.70 -1.45
N VAL A 251 0.06 13.24 -1.78
CA VAL A 251 0.30 14.01 -2.99
C VAL A 251 0.51 13.00 -4.12
N GLU A 252 -0.54 12.75 -4.86
CA GLU A 252 -0.58 11.75 -5.92
C GLU A 252 -1.36 12.20 -7.17
N THR A 253 -1.78 13.46 -7.17
CA THR A 253 -2.37 14.14 -8.33
C THR A 253 -1.51 15.32 -8.73
N PRO A 254 -1.38 15.65 -10.04
CA PRO A 254 -0.66 16.84 -10.48
C PRO A 254 -1.19 18.13 -9.83
N SER A 255 -2.51 18.25 -9.63
CA SER A 255 -3.10 19.40 -8.94
C SER A 255 -2.55 19.55 -7.51
N ALA A 256 -2.51 18.48 -6.73
CA ALA A 256 -1.96 18.52 -5.36
C ALA A 256 -0.47 18.89 -5.34
N ALA A 257 0.30 18.41 -6.33
CA ALA A 257 1.72 18.77 -6.45
C ALA A 257 1.90 20.27 -6.74
N ILE A 258 1.10 20.82 -7.66
CA ILE A 258 1.18 22.24 -8.09
C ILE A 258 0.77 23.20 -6.97
N ILE A 259 -0.28 22.87 -6.19
CA ILE A 259 -0.81 23.72 -5.11
C ILE A 259 -0.37 23.25 -3.73
N SER A 260 0.76 22.57 -3.64
CA SER A 260 1.23 21.95 -2.37
C SER A 260 1.47 22.97 -1.26
N ASP A 261 1.84 24.21 -1.60
CA ASP A 261 1.95 25.33 -0.68
C ASP A 261 0.61 25.66 0.00
N LEU A 262 -0.48 25.75 -0.77
CA LEU A 262 -1.81 25.99 -0.24
C LEU A 262 -2.33 24.80 0.59
N LEU A 263 -2.03 23.57 0.15
CA LEU A 263 -2.40 22.36 0.90
C LEU A 263 -1.63 22.22 2.21
N ALA A 264 -0.40 22.76 2.29
CA ALA A 264 0.43 22.73 3.49
C ALA A 264 -0.13 23.60 4.64
N GLU A 265 -0.98 24.58 4.34
CA GLU A 265 -1.67 25.37 5.36
C GLU A 265 -2.69 24.54 6.15
N GLU A 266 -3.22 23.48 5.52
CA GLU A 266 -4.24 22.61 6.09
C GLU A 266 -3.70 21.22 6.48
N ALA A 267 -2.74 20.68 5.79
CA ALA A 267 -2.25 19.31 6.02
C ALA A 267 -1.08 19.31 7.02
N ALA A 268 -1.13 18.41 8.00
CA ALA A 268 -0.07 18.25 9.00
C ALA A 268 1.20 17.57 8.43
N PHE A 269 1.07 16.83 7.35
CA PHE A 269 2.18 16.17 6.65
C PHE A 269 1.77 15.78 5.22
N PHE A 270 2.76 15.53 4.39
CA PHE A 270 2.60 14.99 3.04
C PHE A 270 3.21 13.60 2.93
N SER A 271 2.53 12.74 2.19
CA SER A 271 3.06 11.50 1.64
C SER A 271 3.05 11.61 0.12
N ILE A 272 4.06 11.12 -0.56
CA ILE A 272 4.13 11.18 -2.02
C ILE A 272 3.69 9.85 -2.61
N GLY A 273 2.56 9.84 -3.32
CA GLY A 273 2.01 8.68 -4.03
C GLY A 273 2.58 8.57 -5.44
N THR A 274 3.84 8.14 -5.54
CA THR A 274 4.60 8.14 -6.81
C THR A 274 3.91 7.41 -7.95
N ASN A 275 3.19 6.33 -7.63
CA ASN A 275 2.53 5.52 -8.64
C ASN A 275 1.41 6.28 -9.36
N ASP A 276 0.47 6.84 -8.61
CA ASP A 276 -0.67 7.55 -9.19
C ASP A 276 -0.20 8.90 -9.75
N LEU A 277 0.71 9.61 -9.07
CA LEU A 277 1.27 10.85 -9.57
C LEU A 277 1.97 10.66 -10.93
N THR A 278 2.77 9.61 -11.10
CA THR A 278 3.37 9.29 -12.40
C THR A 278 2.31 8.96 -13.44
N GLY A 279 1.33 8.12 -13.09
CA GLY A 279 0.24 7.74 -13.99
C GLY A 279 -0.55 8.93 -14.50
N TYR A 280 -0.95 9.84 -13.61
CA TYR A 280 -1.70 11.05 -13.99
C TYR A 280 -0.83 12.06 -14.74
N THR A 281 0.44 12.26 -14.34
CA THR A 281 1.35 13.21 -15.01
C THR A 281 1.69 12.75 -16.41
N MET A 282 1.93 11.45 -16.61
CA MET A 282 2.23 10.85 -17.90
C MET A 282 0.99 10.50 -18.72
N ALA A 283 -0.22 10.62 -18.15
CA ALA A 283 -1.48 10.17 -18.74
C ALA A 283 -1.43 8.67 -19.17
N VAL A 284 -0.86 7.82 -18.34
CA VAL A 284 -0.62 6.41 -18.64
C VAL A 284 -1.25 5.52 -17.58
N ASP A 285 -2.10 4.59 -18.02
CA ASP A 285 -2.54 3.48 -17.18
C ASP A 285 -1.46 2.38 -17.14
N ARG A 286 -0.78 2.25 -16.01
CA ARG A 286 0.23 1.20 -15.77
C ARG A 286 -0.33 -0.23 -15.84
N GLY A 287 -1.65 -0.38 -15.74
CA GLY A 287 -2.36 -1.66 -15.86
C GLY A 287 -2.65 -2.07 -17.31
N ASN A 288 -2.58 -1.14 -18.25
CA ASN A 288 -2.82 -1.38 -19.66
C ASN A 288 -1.54 -1.82 -20.37
N ALA A 289 -1.47 -3.10 -20.78
CA ALA A 289 -0.29 -3.70 -21.41
C ALA A 289 0.18 -2.98 -22.69
N ASN A 290 -0.72 -2.27 -23.39
CA ASN A 290 -0.39 -1.59 -24.63
C ASN A 290 0.37 -0.27 -24.43
N VAL A 291 0.28 0.34 -23.25
CA VAL A 291 0.88 1.66 -22.94
C VAL A 291 1.75 1.64 -21.68
N SER A 292 1.75 0.55 -20.92
CA SER A 292 2.51 0.45 -19.66
C SER A 292 4.02 0.66 -19.82
N ASN A 293 4.56 0.48 -21.03
CA ASN A 293 5.95 0.79 -21.36
C ASN A 293 6.26 2.29 -21.34
N LEU A 294 5.25 3.16 -21.41
CA LEU A 294 5.39 4.61 -21.28
C LEU A 294 5.37 5.09 -19.84
N TYR A 295 4.97 4.21 -18.90
CA TYR A 295 4.96 4.51 -17.48
C TYR A 295 6.40 4.47 -16.93
N ASP A 296 7.00 5.64 -16.80
CA ASP A 296 8.36 5.79 -16.30
C ASP A 296 8.44 6.92 -15.27
N PRO A 297 8.60 6.61 -13.97
CA PRO A 297 8.72 7.61 -12.91
C PRO A 297 10.01 8.43 -12.99
N THR A 298 10.99 8.02 -13.81
CA THR A 298 12.26 8.73 -13.99
C THR A 298 12.22 9.76 -15.13
N GLN A 299 11.11 9.85 -15.86
CA GLN A 299 10.94 10.90 -16.86
C GLN A 299 11.03 12.31 -16.21
N PRO A 300 11.69 13.29 -16.88
CA PRO A 300 11.85 14.62 -16.31
C PRO A 300 10.55 15.27 -15.83
N VAL A 301 9.45 15.08 -16.55
CA VAL A 301 8.14 15.63 -16.18
C VAL A 301 7.59 14.97 -14.90
N SER A 302 7.75 13.66 -14.75
CA SER A 302 7.36 12.95 -13.51
C SER A 302 8.21 13.41 -12.33
N TYR A 303 9.52 13.47 -12.52
CA TYR A 303 10.47 13.87 -11.49
C TYR A 303 10.28 15.33 -11.03
N THR A 304 9.88 16.22 -11.92
CA THR A 304 9.63 17.62 -11.57
C THR A 304 8.43 17.80 -10.64
N HIS A 305 7.46 16.87 -10.66
CA HIS A 305 6.27 16.91 -9.81
C HIS A 305 6.42 16.09 -8.52
N LEU A 306 7.46 15.26 -8.41
CA LEU A 306 7.84 14.51 -7.21
C LEU A 306 8.74 15.34 -6.30
#